data_8c71af83998ad40cf3d390755a18c81d
#
_entry.id   8c71af83998ad40cf3d390755a18c81d
#
_cell.length_a   1.000
_cell.length_b   1.000
_cell.length_c   1.000
_cell.angle_alpha   90.00
_cell.angle_beta   90.00
_cell.angle_gamma   90.00
#
_symmetry.space_group_name_H-M   'P 1'
#
loop_
_entity.id
_entity.type
_entity.pdbx_description
1 polymer ?
#
loop_
_entity_poly.entity_id
_entity_poly.type
_entity_poly.pdbx_seq_one_letter_code
_entity_poly.pdbx_strand_id
1 'polypeptide(L)'
;MDRVIFLFFFTLISILLDFYFFQIFKKYITNKWFKILNYIYWSISSITFLNFVFNIIDINLGYFIKTLIFNIVIGNFISKVVALPFLLIDDLRRFSKRLFSRKSISKENTIPRSKFLSISASLAYGIPITSLTYGIISNNVYDYRVKRRVVSFDNLPKEFDGIRVCHISDIHVGSLRNRLAVKGGIDMILNEKADLIFFTGDLVNNKSDELKGWGDDLSKIKAPLGVYSVLGNHDYGEYTSWKSNEEKNRNFKNLLKAQKEFGWNLLLNENDTISVDGNKIKIIGVENWASSRFQQYGDLDKAYNGLNNEDFKILMTHNPSHWNAKVTDAYNDIDLTLSGHTHGLQYGIDIGDFRVSPVRLAYKQWADLYELNKQYIYVNRGFGFMGYPGRVGILPEITILELKKS
;
A
#
# COMPACT_ATOMS: atom_id res chain seq x y z
N MET A 1 14.07 6.45 -19.43
CA MET A 1 15.22 7.11 -18.74
C MET A 1 15.92 6.02 -17.96
N ASP A 2 17.19 5.79 -18.21
CA ASP A 2 17.92 4.68 -17.61
C ASP A 2 17.92 4.76 -16.09
N ARG A 3 17.76 3.61 -15.43
CA ARG A 3 17.77 3.47 -13.96
C ARG A 3 18.94 4.21 -13.31
N VAL A 4 20.11 4.19 -13.94
CA VAL A 4 21.34 4.85 -13.46
C VAL A 4 21.19 6.38 -13.47
N ILE A 5 20.61 6.95 -14.54
CA ILE A 5 20.38 8.40 -14.67
C ILE A 5 19.40 8.87 -13.58
N PHE A 6 18.31 8.12 -13.37
CA PHE A 6 17.36 8.44 -12.30
C PHE A 6 18.03 8.41 -10.91
N LEU A 7 18.78 7.36 -10.60
CA LEU A 7 19.49 7.22 -9.34
C LEU A 7 20.52 8.33 -9.13
N PHE A 8 21.20 8.73 -10.19
CA PHE A 8 22.16 9.84 -10.14
C PHE A 8 21.48 11.17 -9.77
N PHE A 9 20.43 11.55 -10.48
CA PHE A 9 19.70 12.78 -10.18
C PHE A 9 19.03 12.75 -8.81
N PHE A 10 18.44 11.63 -8.43
CA PHE A 10 17.84 11.46 -7.10
C PHE A 10 18.89 11.66 -5.99
N THR A 11 20.06 11.05 -6.14
CA THR A 11 21.16 11.17 -5.17
C THR A 11 21.71 12.60 -5.11
N LEU A 12 21.90 13.23 -6.28
CA LEU A 12 22.36 14.62 -6.36
C LEU A 12 21.39 15.58 -5.66
N ILE A 13 20.10 15.47 -5.97
CA ILE A 13 19.05 16.28 -5.31
C ILE A 13 19.04 16.02 -3.79
N SER A 14 19.13 14.76 -3.37
CA SER A 14 19.16 14.41 -1.95
C SER A 14 20.35 15.05 -1.23
N ILE A 15 21.54 15.03 -1.82
CA ILE A 15 22.75 15.65 -1.26
C ILE A 15 22.60 17.19 -1.22
N LEU A 16 22.08 17.82 -2.26
CA LEU A 16 21.84 19.26 -2.27
C LEU A 16 20.85 19.67 -1.18
N LEU A 17 19.80 18.87 -0.97
CA LEU A 17 18.88 19.06 0.15
C LEU A 17 19.59 18.88 1.50
N ASP A 18 20.53 17.93 1.62
CA ASP A 18 21.30 17.75 2.86
C ASP A 18 22.07 19.01 3.23
N PHE A 19 22.81 19.60 2.31
CA PHE A 19 23.53 20.84 2.54
C PHE A 19 22.59 22.01 2.86
N TYR A 20 21.44 22.07 2.22
CA TYR A 20 20.44 23.11 2.47
C TYR A 20 19.82 22.97 3.87
N PHE A 21 19.45 21.77 4.28
CA PHE A 21 18.89 21.49 5.61
C PHE A 21 19.91 21.64 6.73
N PHE A 22 21.16 21.30 6.47
CA PHE A 22 22.25 21.45 7.45
C PHE A 22 22.36 22.87 8.00
N GLN A 23 21.99 23.88 7.23
CA GLN A 23 22.00 25.28 7.68
C GLN A 23 21.09 25.55 8.89
N ILE A 24 20.05 24.73 9.11
CA ILE A 24 19.19 24.85 10.30
C ILE A 24 19.99 24.55 11.57
N PHE A 25 20.82 23.52 11.50
CA PHE A 25 21.56 23.00 12.65
C PHE A 25 22.88 23.76 12.89
N LYS A 26 23.46 24.40 11.89
CA LYS A 26 24.78 25.05 11.94
C LYS A 26 24.91 26.01 13.11
N LYS A 27 23.88 26.74 13.49
CA LYS A 27 23.89 27.70 14.63
C LYS A 27 23.99 27.01 15.99
N TYR A 28 23.61 25.76 16.11
CA TYR A 28 23.48 25.03 17.38
C TYR A 28 24.60 24.00 17.61
N ILE A 29 25.53 23.82 16.65
CA ILE A 29 26.59 22.79 16.68
C ILE A 29 27.61 22.98 17.82
N THR A 30 27.64 24.13 18.48
CA THR A 30 28.51 24.39 19.64
C THR A 30 28.16 23.55 20.86
N ASN A 31 26.94 23.07 20.99
CA ASN A 31 26.48 22.20 22.06
C ASN A 31 26.83 20.71 21.76
N LYS A 32 27.26 19.95 22.80
CA LYS A 32 27.64 18.53 22.71
C LYS A 32 26.54 17.66 22.03
N TRP A 33 25.28 17.87 22.39
CA TRP A 33 24.15 17.13 21.84
C TRP A 33 23.94 17.45 20.37
N PHE A 34 24.11 18.68 19.94
CA PHE A 34 24.00 19.04 18.52
C PHE A 34 25.17 18.51 17.69
N LYS A 35 26.35 18.28 18.29
CA LYS A 35 27.43 17.56 17.58
C LYS A 35 27.04 16.12 17.30
N ILE A 36 26.44 15.42 18.27
CA ILE A 36 25.96 14.05 18.08
C ILE A 36 24.87 14.00 16.99
N LEU A 37 23.88 14.88 17.06
CA LEU A 37 22.84 14.97 16.04
C LEU A 37 23.40 15.27 14.64
N ASN A 38 24.43 16.08 14.55
CA ASN A 38 25.15 16.34 13.31
C ASN A 38 25.81 15.08 12.74
N TYR A 39 26.49 14.28 13.57
CA TYR A 39 27.05 13.01 13.13
C TYR A 39 25.97 12.05 12.66
N ILE A 40 24.87 11.91 13.38
CA ILE A 40 23.73 11.08 12.99
C ILE A 40 23.16 11.55 11.65
N TYR A 41 22.95 12.86 11.50
CA TYR A 41 22.43 13.44 10.25
C TYR A 41 23.29 13.09 9.04
N TRP A 42 24.60 13.34 9.13
CA TRP A 42 25.52 13.05 8.02
C TRP A 42 25.72 11.56 7.78
N SER A 43 25.62 10.71 8.83
CA SER A 43 25.64 9.27 8.68
C SER A 43 24.43 8.78 7.87
N ILE A 44 23.22 9.29 8.16
CA ILE A 44 22.00 8.97 7.40
C ILE A 44 22.15 9.46 5.95
N SER A 45 22.65 10.66 5.74
CA SER A 45 22.89 11.22 4.39
C SER A 45 23.91 10.42 3.60
N SER A 46 24.97 9.92 4.26
CA SER A 46 25.99 9.07 3.64
C SER A 46 25.41 7.74 3.16
N ILE A 47 24.40 7.19 3.83
CA ILE A 47 23.69 5.98 3.40
C ILE A 47 23.03 6.19 2.03
N THR A 48 22.54 7.40 1.73
CA THR A 48 21.96 7.72 0.41
C THR A 48 23.00 7.58 -0.70
N PHE A 49 24.21 8.10 -0.48
CA PHE A 49 25.33 7.96 -1.43
C PHE A 49 25.80 6.51 -1.55
N LEU A 50 25.96 5.81 -0.43
CA LEU A 50 26.34 4.38 -0.44
C LEU A 50 25.29 3.52 -1.15
N ASN A 51 24.00 3.81 -0.98
CA ASN A 51 22.93 3.12 -1.72
C ASN A 51 23.08 3.31 -3.24
N PHE A 52 23.42 4.51 -3.69
CA PHE A 52 23.72 4.76 -5.10
C PHE A 52 24.88 3.91 -5.59
N VAL A 53 26.00 3.88 -4.86
CA VAL A 53 27.18 3.10 -5.21
C VAL A 53 26.85 1.59 -5.24
N PHE A 54 26.15 1.06 -4.23
CA PHE A 54 25.75 -0.35 -4.18
C PHE A 54 24.84 -0.77 -5.33
N ASN A 55 23.97 0.13 -5.80
CA ASN A 55 23.12 -0.12 -6.97
C ASN A 55 23.90 -0.10 -8.29
N ILE A 56 24.99 0.67 -8.40
CA ILE A 56 25.86 0.70 -9.60
C ILE A 56 26.73 -0.57 -9.66
N ILE A 57 27.34 -0.96 -8.53
CA ILE A 57 28.26 -2.10 -8.47
C ILE A 57 27.50 -3.43 -8.38
N ASP A 58 26.16 -3.38 -8.30
CA ASP A 58 25.25 -4.53 -8.15
C ASP A 58 25.62 -5.47 -6.99
N ILE A 59 25.98 -4.90 -5.83
CA ILE A 59 26.29 -5.66 -4.64
C ILE A 59 25.03 -6.38 -4.15
N ASN A 60 25.10 -7.69 -4.02
CA ASN A 60 23.99 -8.50 -3.53
C ASN A 60 23.90 -8.43 -1.99
N LEU A 61 23.25 -7.39 -1.49
CA LEU A 61 22.97 -7.22 -0.06
C LEU A 61 21.70 -7.96 0.32
N GLY A 62 21.43 -9.07 0.44
CA GLY A 62 20.14 -9.74 0.78
C GLY A 62 18.90 -8.81 0.86
N TYR A 63 17.75 -9.34 0.56
CA TYR A 63 16.49 -8.55 0.43
C TYR A 63 16.21 -7.62 1.62
N PHE A 64 16.40 -8.12 2.86
CA PHE A 64 16.12 -7.34 4.06
C PHE A 64 17.00 -6.08 4.18
N ILE A 65 18.31 -6.22 3.95
CA ILE A 65 19.26 -5.10 4.04
C ILE A 65 18.98 -4.07 2.93
N LYS A 66 18.73 -4.53 1.70
CA LYS A 66 18.32 -3.66 0.57
C LYS A 66 17.07 -2.85 0.93
N THR A 67 16.06 -3.52 1.46
CA THR A 67 14.80 -2.89 1.86
C THR A 67 15.02 -1.88 3.00
N LEU A 68 15.81 -2.21 4.01
CA LEU A 68 16.11 -1.30 5.11
C LEU A 68 16.84 -0.04 4.64
N ILE A 69 17.90 -0.20 3.82
CA ILE A 69 18.63 0.92 3.23
C ILE A 69 17.70 1.79 2.40
N PHE A 70 16.91 1.19 1.53
CA PHE A 70 15.95 1.90 0.69
C PHE A 70 14.98 2.74 1.54
N ASN A 71 14.44 2.16 2.61
CA ASN A 71 13.50 2.87 3.49
C ASN A 71 14.16 4.04 4.26
N ILE A 72 15.41 3.87 4.71
CA ILE A 72 16.17 4.97 5.32
C ILE A 72 16.36 6.10 4.31
N VAL A 73 16.75 5.79 3.08
CA VAL A 73 16.98 6.76 2.01
C VAL A 73 15.69 7.50 1.65
N ILE A 74 14.61 6.77 1.41
CA ILE A 74 13.30 7.35 1.05
C ILE A 74 12.71 8.12 2.23
N GLY A 75 12.78 7.59 3.45
CA GLY A 75 12.30 8.28 4.65
C GLY A 75 13.02 9.59 4.90
N ASN A 76 14.35 9.61 4.76
CA ASN A 76 15.15 10.81 4.84
C ASN A 76 14.78 11.84 3.74
N PHE A 77 14.59 11.38 2.50
CA PHE A 77 14.18 12.24 1.40
C PHE A 77 12.79 12.84 1.62
N ILE A 78 11.78 12.02 1.96
CA ILE A 78 10.41 12.48 2.25
C ILE A 78 10.41 13.50 3.39
N SER A 79 11.14 13.24 4.47
CA SER A 79 11.25 14.15 5.62
C SER A 79 11.75 15.52 5.21
N LYS A 80 12.74 15.58 4.30
CA LYS A 80 13.24 16.86 3.75
C LYS A 80 12.21 17.55 2.87
N VAL A 81 11.53 16.80 2.00
CA VAL A 81 10.47 17.36 1.12
C VAL A 81 9.35 17.97 1.95
N VAL A 82 8.91 17.29 3.03
CA VAL A 82 7.86 17.81 3.95
C VAL A 82 8.34 19.07 4.72
N ALA A 83 9.60 19.13 5.09
CA ALA A 83 10.15 20.27 5.82
C ALA A 83 10.58 21.46 4.92
N LEU A 84 10.80 21.21 3.63
CA LEU A 84 11.30 22.19 2.65
C LEU A 84 10.47 23.48 2.59
N PRO A 85 9.13 23.45 2.56
CA PRO A 85 8.30 24.67 2.49
C PRO A 85 8.58 25.67 3.63
N PHE A 86 8.82 25.19 4.86
CA PHE A 86 9.12 26.06 6.00
C PHE A 86 10.43 26.82 5.81
N LEU A 87 11.42 26.19 5.20
CA LEU A 87 12.72 26.82 4.90
C LEU A 87 12.61 27.82 3.76
N LEU A 88 11.88 27.46 2.71
CA LEU A 88 11.66 28.35 1.56
C LEU A 88 10.87 29.60 1.99
N ILE A 89 9.86 29.46 2.83
CA ILE A 89 9.10 30.58 3.39
C ILE A 89 10.04 31.50 4.21
N ASP A 90 10.94 30.92 5.02
CA ASP A 90 11.90 31.74 5.78
C ASP A 90 12.91 32.45 4.87
N ASP A 91 13.39 31.80 3.83
CA ASP A 91 14.31 32.42 2.88
C ASP A 91 13.62 33.52 2.06
N LEU A 92 12.35 33.31 1.65
CA LEU A 92 11.55 34.35 0.99
C LEU A 92 11.31 35.56 1.92
N ARG A 93 10.98 35.32 3.20
CA ARG A 93 10.85 36.37 4.22
C ARG A 93 12.15 37.18 4.34
N ARG A 94 13.29 36.50 4.39
CA ARG A 94 14.62 37.14 4.51
C ARG A 94 14.98 37.92 3.25
N PHE A 95 14.70 37.38 2.09
CA PHE A 95 14.86 38.04 0.80
C PHE A 95 14.01 39.32 0.72
N SER A 96 12.71 39.23 1.04
CA SER A 96 11.80 40.39 1.04
C SER A 96 12.28 41.47 2.01
N LYS A 97 12.68 41.11 3.24
CA LYS A 97 13.24 42.07 4.20
C LYS A 97 14.50 42.76 3.66
N ARG A 98 15.36 42.06 2.94
CA ARG A 98 16.55 42.58 2.32
C ARG A 98 16.21 43.58 1.19
N LEU A 99 15.20 43.26 0.38
CA LEU A 99 14.78 44.06 -0.77
C LEU A 99 14.09 45.35 -0.34
N PHE A 100 13.24 45.29 0.67
CA PHE A 100 12.43 46.43 1.14
C PHE A 100 13.01 47.20 2.34
N SER A 101 14.15 46.78 2.85
CA SER A 101 14.83 47.52 3.93
C SER A 101 15.50 48.76 3.34
N ARG A 102 15.07 49.95 3.79
CA ARG A 102 15.68 51.24 3.45
C ARG A 102 17.10 51.44 4.09
N LYS A 103 17.47 50.63 5.08
CA LYS A 103 18.80 50.64 5.67
C LYS A 103 19.75 49.73 4.92
N SER A 104 20.90 50.21 4.50
CA SER A 104 22.00 49.41 3.98
C SER A 104 22.33 48.32 5.00
N ILE A 105 21.99 47.07 4.66
CA ILE A 105 22.35 45.91 5.49
C ILE A 105 23.83 45.65 5.21
N SER A 106 24.70 46.06 6.12
CA SER A 106 26.12 45.75 6.03
C SER A 106 26.32 44.23 6.02
N LYS A 107 27.43 43.73 5.43
CA LYS A 107 27.75 42.30 5.38
C LYS A 107 27.72 41.61 6.76
N GLU A 108 27.91 42.38 7.84
CA GLU A 108 27.89 41.91 9.22
C GLU A 108 26.48 41.72 9.81
N ASN A 109 25.45 42.42 9.28
CA ASN A 109 24.05 42.34 9.75
C ASN A 109 23.22 41.40 8.91
N THR A 110 23.46 40.08 9.00
CA THR A 110 22.60 39.07 8.37
C THR A 110 21.26 38.97 9.10
N ILE A 111 20.16 38.93 8.35
CA ILE A 111 18.82 38.67 8.90
C ILE A 111 18.77 37.23 9.41
N PRO A 112 18.57 36.98 10.71
CA PRO A 112 18.57 35.63 11.26
C PRO A 112 17.34 34.86 10.78
N ARG A 113 17.48 33.52 10.72
CA ARG A 113 16.34 32.63 10.49
C ARG A 113 15.29 32.81 11.57
N SER A 114 14.02 32.72 11.20
CA SER A 114 12.91 32.72 12.15
C SER A 114 13.00 31.49 13.03
N LYS A 115 12.98 31.67 14.35
CA LYS A 115 12.98 30.58 15.33
C LYS A 115 11.77 29.67 15.11
N PHE A 116 10.59 30.26 14.87
CA PHE A 116 9.36 29.51 14.60
C PHE A 116 9.50 28.63 13.35
N LEU A 117 9.90 29.19 12.21
CA LEU A 117 10.05 28.43 10.96
C LEU A 117 11.15 27.36 11.07
N SER A 118 12.23 27.62 11.80
CA SER A 118 13.28 26.63 12.03
C SER A 118 12.78 25.46 12.90
N ILE A 119 12.00 25.72 13.95
CA ILE A 119 11.38 24.68 14.78
C ILE A 119 10.37 23.89 13.93
N SER A 120 9.50 24.57 13.17
CA SER A 120 8.52 23.91 12.30
C SER A 120 9.20 23.01 11.27
N ALA A 121 10.29 23.46 10.64
CA ALA A 121 11.07 22.65 9.72
C ALA A 121 11.71 21.42 10.41
N SER A 122 12.22 21.60 11.64
CA SER A 122 12.80 20.51 12.42
C SER A 122 11.76 19.45 12.79
N LEU A 123 10.57 19.86 13.21
CA LEU A 123 9.45 18.96 13.50
C LEU A 123 8.94 18.25 12.22
N ALA A 124 8.77 19.01 11.14
CA ALA A 124 8.35 18.48 9.84
C ALA A 124 9.36 17.47 9.26
N TYR A 125 10.64 17.62 9.55
CA TYR A 125 11.67 16.63 9.24
C TYR A 125 11.64 15.44 10.19
N GLY A 126 11.53 15.69 11.50
CA GLY A 126 11.66 14.67 12.53
C GLY A 126 10.47 13.70 12.59
N ILE A 127 9.24 14.20 12.40
CA ILE A 127 8.02 13.39 12.52
C ILE A 127 7.99 12.23 11.52
N PRO A 128 8.20 12.43 10.20
CA PRO A 128 8.17 11.31 9.25
C PRO A 128 9.25 10.27 9.53
N ILE A 129 10.49 10.67 9.77
CA ILE A 129 11.59 9.72 9.97
C ILE A 129 11.43 8.93 11.27
N THR A 130 10.98 9.56 12.35
CA THR A 130 10.77 8.88 13.63
C THR A 130 9.57 7.95 13.58
N SER A 131 8.45 8.36 12.95
CA SER A 131 7.27 7.52 12.80
C SER A 131 7.52 6.32 11.88
N LEU A 132 8.24 6.49 10.77
CA LEU A 132 8.64 5.39 9.91
C LEU A 132 9.57 4.41 10.64
N THR A 133 10.54 4.92 11.42
CA THR A 133 11.41 4.07 12.24
C THR A 133 10.61 3.32 13.30
N TYR A 134 9.67 3.98 13.96
CA TYR A 134 8.76 3.36 14.92
C TYR A 134 7.94 2.24 14.28
N GLY A 135 7.37 2.47 13.09
CA GLY A 135 6.58 1.47 12.37
C GLY A 135 7.36 0.18 12.05
N ILE A 136 8.68 0.27 11.83
CA ILE A 136 9.54 -0.91 11.64
C ILE A 136 9.78 -1.63 12.98
N ILE A 137 10.15 -0.86 14.03
CA ILE A 137 10.56 -1.42 15.32
C ILE A 137 9.37 -2.01 16.08
N SER A 138 8.19 -1.38 15.98
CA SER A 138 6.97 -1.80 16.69
C SER A 138 6.37 -3.10 16.15
N ASN A 139 6.85 -3.59 15.00
CA ASN A 139 6.35 -4.81 14.37
C ASN A 139 4.84 -4.77 14.02
N ASN A 140 4.31 -3.58 13.82
CA ASN A 140 2.88 -3.32 13.55
C ASN A 140 2.38 -3.99 12.25
N VAL A 141 3.27 -4.52 11.43
CA VAL A 141 2.91 -5.30 10.23
C VAL A 141 2.19 -6.62 10.55
N TYR A 142 2.17 -7.03 11.81
CA TYR A 142 1.47 -8.22 12.30
C TYR A 142 0.37 -7.89 13.32
N ASP A 143 0.07 -6.61 13.55
CA ASP A 143 -1.04 -6.16 14.41
C ASP A 143 -2.36 -6.17 13.62
N TYR A 144 -2.85 -7.38 13.31
CA TYR A 144 -4.05 -7.58 12.52
C TYR A 144 -5.30 -6.97 13.17
N ARG A 145 -6.10 -6.27 12.37
CA ARG A 145 -7.35 -5.64 12.82
C ARG A 145 -8.54 -6.17 12.04
N VAL A 146 -9.55 -6.64 12.76
CA VAL A 146 -10.83 -7.02 12.16
C VAL A 146 -11.68 -5.76 12.03
N LYS A 147 -11.98 -5.35 10.80
CA LYS A 147 -12.91 -4.26 10.48
C LYS A 147 -14.25 -4.85 10.07
N ARG A 148 -15.32 -4.43 10.71
CA ARG A 148 -16.68 -4.93 10.46
C ARG A 148 -17.53 -3.81 9.89
N ARG A 149 -18.28 -4.09 8.82
CA ARG A 149 -19.28 -3.19 8.21
C ARG A 149 -20.54 -3.97 7.90
N VAL A 150 -21.68 -3.35 8.07
CA VAL A 150 -22.97 -3.81 7.58
C VAL A 150 -23.30 -3.02 6.34
N VAL A 151 -23.68 -3.70 5.26
CA VAL A 151 -24.02 -3.05 3.98
C VAL A 151 -25.37 -3.61 3.53
N SER A 152 -26.33 -2.71 3.28
CA SER A 152 -27.70 -3.09 2.90
C SER A 152 -27.94 -2.88 1.42
N PHE A 153 -28.66 -3.81 0.79
CA PHE A 153 -28.95 -3.81 -0.64
C PHE A 153 -30.41 -4.15 -0.90
N ASP A 154 -31.07 -3.39 -1.78
CA ASP A 154 -32.48 -3.60 -2.14
C ASP A 154 -32.72 -4.90 -2.92
N ASN A 155 -31.72 -5.34 -3.73
CA ASN A 155 -31.82 -6.51 -4.63
C ASN A 155 -31.12 -7.76 -4.08
N LEU A 156 -30.56 -7.73 -2.86
CA LEU A 156 -29.98 -8.94 -2.23
C LEU A 156 -31.09 -9.99 -2.04
N PRO A 157 -30.92 -11.23 -2.53
CA PRO A 157 -31.89 -12.30 -2.28
C PRO A 157 -32.03 -12.56 -0.77
N LYS A 158 -33.24 -12.86 -0.29
CA LYS A 158 -33.57 -13.02 1.12
C LYS A 158 -32.73 -14.09 1.83
N GLU A 159 -32.36 -15.15 1.11
CA GLU A 159 -31.55 -16.27 1.62
C GLU A 159 -30.11 -15.88 1.89
N PHE A 160 -29.68 -14.73 1.37
CA PHE A 160 -28.38 -14.12 1.64
C PHE A 160 -28.43 -12.99 2.69
N ASP A 161 -29.61 -12.70 3.27
CA ASP A 161 -29.73 -11.71 4.35
C ASP A 161 -28.96 -12.16 5.59
N GLY A 162 -28.00 -11.35 6.00
CA GLY A 162 -27.12 -11.65 7.13
C GLY A 162 -25.88 -12.48 6.80
N ILE A 163 -25.66 -12.81 5.52
CA ILE A 163 -24.44 -13.51 5.11
C ILE A 163 -23.19 -12.72 5.51
N ARG A 164 -22.21 -13.41 6.06
CA ARG A 164 -20.94 -12.84 6.48
C ARG A 164 -19.85 -13.14 5.46
N VAL A 165 -19.35 -12.10 4.86
CA VAL A 165 -18.28 -12.13 3.86
C VAL A 165 -16.98 -11.68 4.52
N CYS A 166 -15.95 -12.53 4.51
CA CYS A 166 -14.59 -12.13 4.85
C CYS A 166 -13.85 -11.67 3.59
N HIS A 167 -13.27 -10.49 3.63
CA HIS A 167 -12.44 -9.98 2.55
C HIS A 167 -11.01 -9.76 3.05
N ILE A 168 -10.06 -10.40 2.40
CA ILE A 168 -8.63 -10.26 2.61
C ILE A 168 -7.95 -9.94 1.28
N SER A 169 -6.80 -9.27 1.34
CA SER A 169 -6.04 -8.84 0.17
C SER A 169 -4.56 -8.71 0.48
N ASP A 170 -3.72 -8.68 -0.52
CA ASP A 170 -2.33 -8.22 -0.41
C ASP A 170 -1.56 -8.98 0.70
N ILE A 171 -1.49 -10.29 0.61
CA ILE A 171 -0.79 -11.13 1.61
C ILE A 171 0.71 -10.95 1.50
N HIS A 172 1.26 -10.82 0.27
CA HIS A 172 2.69 -10.61 0.04
C HIS A 172 3.59 -11.53 0.85
N VAL A 173 3.38 -12.84 0.73
CA VAL A 173 4.06 -13.86 1.54
C VAL A 173 5.60 -13.72 1.54
N GLY A 174 6.17 -13.20 0.46
CA GLY A 174 7.61 -12.93 0.35
C GLY A 174 8.14 -11.89 1.33
N SER A 175 7.28 -11.04 1.87
CA SER A 175 7.61 -10.06 2.91
C SER A 175 7.50 -10.63 4.33
N LEU A 176 6.66 -11.64 4.52
CA LEU A 176 6.33 -12.17 5.84
C LEU A 176 7.50 -12.98 6.44
N ARG A 177 7.88 -12.66 7.68
CA ARG A 177 9.01 -13.29 8.39
C ARG A 177 8.58 -14.02 9.66
N ASN A 178 7.57 -13.52 10.36
CA ASN A 178 7.07 -14.10 11.60
C ASN A 178 5.88 -15.02 11.32
N ARG A 179 6.19 -16.30 11.06
CA ARG A 179 5.17 -17.32 10.74
C ARG A 179 4.15 -17.51 11.87
N LEU A 180 4.56 -17.36 13.14
CA LEU A 180 3.64 -17.50 14.27
C LEU A 180 2.60 -16.39 14.27
N ALA A 181 3.03 -15.16 14.03
CA ALA A 181 2.11 -14.02 13.94
C ALA A 181 1.14 -14.15 12.75
N VAL A 182 1.63 -14.62 11.59
CA VAL A 182 0.78 -14.87 10.41
C VAL A 182 -0.26 -15.96 10.70
N LYS A 183 0.13 -17.05 11.37
CA LYS A 183 -0.84 -18.08 11.82
C LYS A 183 -1.91 -17.48 12.72
N GLY A 184 -1.53 -16.61 13.67
CA GLY A 184 -2.48 -15.87 14.49
C GLY A 184 -3.46 -15.04 13.67
N GLY A 185 -2.98 -14.38 12.60
CA GLY A 185 -3.84 -13.67 11.64
C GLY A 185 -4.81 -14.59 10.88
N ILE A 186 -4.33 -15.77 10.47
CA ILE A 186 -5.18 -16.79 9.83
C ILE A 186 -6.23 -17.31 10.83
N ASP A 187 -5.83 -17.58 12.07
CA ASP A 187 -6.77 -18.00 13.12
C ASP A 187 -7.83 -16.92 13.36
N MET A 188 -7.47 -15.63 13.30
CA MET A 188 -8.45 -14.55 13.38
C MET A 188 -9.47 -14.60 12.23
N ILE A 189 -9.01 -14.87 10.97
CA ILE A 189 -9.91 -15.05 9.82
C ILE A 189 -10.91 -16.19 10.09
N LEU A 190 -10.41 -17.35 10.53
CA LEU A 190 -11.23 -18.54 10.78
C LEU A 190 -12.22 -18.34 11.94
N ASN A 191 -11.81 -17.63 13.00
CA ASN A 191 -12.63 -17.33 14.17
C ASN A 191 -13.81 -16.41 13.83
N GLU A 192 -13.76 -15.65 12.75
CA GLU A 192 -14.89 -14.84 12.27
C GLU A 192 -16.02 -15.70 11.69
N LYS A 193 -15.77 -16.98 11.38
CA LYS A 193 -16.76 -17.92 10.85
C LYS A 193 -17.56 -17.33 9.70
N ALA A 194 -16.86 -16.70 8.76
CA ALA A 194 -17.48 -16.15 7.57
C ALA A 194 -18.05 -17.26 6.68
N ASP A 195 -19.19 -16.99 6.05
CA ASP A 195 -19.84 -17.92 5.13
C ASP A 195 -19.09 -18.01 3.80
N LEU A 196 -18.41 -16.92 3.41
CA LEU A 196 -17.73 -16.74 2.15
C LEU A 196 -16.45 -15.92 2.38
N ILE A 197 -15.37 -16.27 1.68
CA ILE A 197 -14.10 -15.53 1.73
C ILE A 197 -13.71 -15.06 0.34
N PHE A 198 -13.34 -13.79 0.22
CA PHE A 198 -12.76 -13.20 -0.99
C PHE A 198 -11.31 -12.78 -0.75
N PHE A 199 -10.45 -13.15 -1.69
CA PHE A 199 -9.06 -12.71 -1.77
C PHE A 199 -8.84 -11.89 -3.04
N THR A 200 -8.50 -10.62 -2.89
CA THR A 200 -8.42 -9.69 -4.02
C THR A 200 -7.01 -9.47 -4.57
N GLY A 201 -6.14 -10.50 -4.50
CA GLY A 201 -4.87 -10.52 -5.21
C GLY A 201 -3.65 -10.07 -4.38
N ASP A 202 -2.50 -10.07 -5.05
CA ASP A 202 -1.17 -9.83 -4.48
C ASP A 202 -0.81 -10.87 -3.39
N LEU A 203 -0.81 -12.14 -3.79
CA LEU A 203 -0.44 -13.25 -2.93
C LEU A 203 1.07 -13.29 -2.67
N VAL A 204 1.87 -12.98 -3.69
CA VAL A 204 3.34 -12.96 -3.64
C VAL A 204 3.88 -11.55 -3.91
N ASN A 205 5.17 -11.32 -3.64
CA ASN A 205 5.84 -10.09 -4.07
C ASN A 205 6.22 -10.15 -5.55
N ASN A 206 6.72 -11.30 -6.04
CA ASN A 206 7.20 -11.47 -7.40
C ASN A 206 7.17 -12.92 -7.88
N LYS A 207 7.42 -13.89 -7.00
CA LYS A 207 7.71 -15.26 -7.41
C LYS A 207 6.89 -16.29 -6.64
N SER A 208 6.37 -17.29 -7.34
CA SER A 208 5.66 -18.42 -6.73
C SER A 208 6.51 -19.18 -5.71
N ASP A 209 7.85 -19.15 -5.85
CA ASP A 209 8.77 -19.73 -4.87
C ASP A 209 8.65 -19.13 -3.46
N GLU A 210 8.11 -17.93 -3.34
CA GLU A 210 7.84 -17.28 -2.06
C GLU A 210 6.78 -18.04 -1.23
N LEU A 211 5.93 -18.83 -1.90
CA LEU A 211 4.91 -19.67 -1.26
C LEU A 211 5.50 -20.92 -0.57
N LYS A 212 6.78 -21.24 -0.79
CA LYS A 212 7.40 -22.42 -0.17
C LYS A 212 7.29 -22.35 1.36
N GLY A 213 6.68 -23.39 1.92
CA GLY A 213 6.42 -23.51 3.36
C GLY A 213 5.16 -22.80 3.88
N TRP A 214 4.39 -22.10 3.01
CA TRP A 214 3.15 -21.42 3.39
C TRP A 214 1.88 -22.21 3.00
N GLY A 215 2.01 -23.23 2.14
CA GLY A 215 0.86 -23.98 1.61
C GLY A 215 -0.08 -24.52 2.68
N ASP A 216 0.47 -25.18 3.72
CA ASP A 216 -0.32 -25.74 4.83
C ASP A 216 -1.06 -24.68 5.65
N ASP A 217 -0.51 -23.46 5.73
CA ASP A 217 -1.14 -22.38 6.49
C ASP A 217 -2.24 -21.71 5.65
N LEU A 218 -1.98 -21.41 4.37
CA LEU A 218 -2.93 -20.77 3.46
C LEU A 218 -4.10 -21.69 3.11
N SER A 219 -3.89 -23.00 2.98
CA SER A 219 -4.95 -23.98 2.72
C SER A 219 -5.96 -24.15 3.86
N LYS A 220 -5.66 -23.60 5.06
CA LYS A 220 -6.61 -23.54 6.18
C LYS A 220 -7.69 -22.48 5.98
N ILE A 221 -7.42 -21.46 5.17
CA ILE A 221 -8.40 -20.41 4.86
C ILE A 221 -9.51 -21.05 4.02
N LYS A 222 -10.65 -21.32 4.66
CA LYS A 222 -11.82 -21.99 4.08
C LYS A 222 -13.10 -21.38 4.61
N ALA A 223 -14.15 -21.43 3.82
CA ALA A 223 -15.50 -21.02 4.21
C ALA A 223 -16.55 -21.99 3.59
N PRO A 224 -17.75 -22.11 4.19
CA PRO A 224 -18.79 -23.03 3.73
C PRO A 224 -19.20 -22.81 2.27
N LEU A 225 -19.29 -21.56 1.80
CA LEU A 225 -19.64 -21.21 0.42
C LEU A 225 -18.40 -21.03 -0.48
N GLY A 226 -17.21 -21.30 0.05
CA GLY A 226 -15.96 -21.28 -0.70
C GLY A 226 -15.08 -20.07 -0.43
N VAL A 227 -13.90 -20.14 -1.03
CA VAL A 227 -12.94 -19.04 -1.11
C VAL A 227 -12.77 -18.67 -2.57
N TYR A 228 -13.01 -17.43 -2.93
CA TYR A 228 -12.83 -16.90 -4.27
C TYR A 228 -11.64 -15.98 -4.32
N SER A 229 -10.86 -16.05 -5.39
CA SER A 229 -9.65 -15.24 -5.52
C SER A 229 -9.51 -14.62 -6.91
N VAL A 230 -8.81 -13.50 -7.00
CA VAL A 230 -8.30 -12.90 -8.23
C VAL A 230 -6.81 -12.61 -8.10
N LEU A 231 -6.16 -12.17 -9.16
CA LEU A 231 -4.76 -11.80 -9.17
C LEU A 231 -4.57 -10.28 -9.03
N GLY A 232 -3.53 -9.89 -8.29
CA GLY A 232 -3.03 -8.53 -8.25
C GLY A 232 -1.82 -8.33 -9.18
N ASN A 233 -1.30 -7.11 -9.23
CA ASN A 233 -0.21 -6.77 -10.15
C ASN A 233 1.12 -7.48 -9.82
N HIS A 234 1.35 -7.84 -8.57
CA HIS A 234 2.55 -8.57 -8.15
C HIS A 234 2.55 -10.05 -8.54
N ASP A 235 1.38 -10.64 -8.73
CA ASP A 235 1.22 -12.06 -8.99
C ASP A 235 1.74 -12.48 -10.39
N TYR A 236 1.90 -11.53 -11.32
CA TYR A 236 2.44 -11.79 -12.67
C TYR A 236 3.97 -11.77 -12.75
N GLY A 237 4.66 -11.39 -11.66
CA GLY A 237 6.12 -11.33 -11.61
C GLY A 237 6.75 -10.27 -12.51
N GLU A 238 6.03 -9.13 -12.74
CA GLU A 238 6.50 -8.04 -13.59
C GLU A 238 7.60 -7.18 -12.96
N TYR A 239 7.76 -7.24 -11.64
CA TYR A 239 8.70 -6.40 -10.89
C TYR A 239 10.04 -7.08 -10.58
N THR A 240 10.32 -8.21 -11.24
CA THR A 240 11.59 -8.92 -11.10
C THR A 240 12.16 -9.30 -12.46
N SER A 241 13.47 -9.55 -12.50
CA SER A 241 14.14 -10.02 -13.71
C SER A 241 14.02 -11.54 -13.82
N TRP A 242 13.79 -12.01 -15.05
CA TRP A 242 13.71 -13.42 -15.42
C TRP A 242 14.83 -13.78 -16.39
N LYS A 243 15.33 -14.99 -16.30
CA LYS A 243 16.36 -15.50 -17.25
C LYS A 243 15.76 -15.74 -18.63
N SER A 244 14.46 -16.09 -18.70
CA SER A 244 13.72 -16.27 -19.93
C SER A 244 12.22 -16.12 -19.73
N ASN A 245 11.47 -15.96 -20.82
CA ASN A 245 9.99 -15.93 -20.79
C ASN A 245 9.41 -17.27 -20.33
N GLU A 246 10.09 -18.38 -20.61
CA GLU A 246 9.66 -19.73 -20.17
C GLU A 246 9.74 -19.83 -18.64
N GLU A 247 10.78 -19.25 -18.02
CA GLU A 247 10.91 -19.21 -16.56
C GLU A 247 9.77 -18.38 -15.94
N LYS A 248 9.48 -17.21 -16.49
CA LYS A 248 8.36 -16.36 -16.06
C LYS A 248 7.04 -17.08 -16.19
N ASN A 249 6.76 -17.71 -17.33
CA ASN A 249 5.53 -18.44 -17.58
C ASN A 249 5.37 -19.65 -16.65
N ARG A 250 6.46 -20.36 -16.35
CA ARG A 250 6.47 -21.46 -15.38
C ARG A 250 6.15 -20.95 -13.96
N ASN A 251 6.74 -19.82 -13.57
CA ASN A 251 6.45 -19.18 -12.29
C ASN A 251 4.96 -18.84 -12.16
N PHE A 252 4.39 -18.23 -13.19
CA PHE A 252 2.96 -17.88 -13.20
C PHE A 252 2.07 -19.13 -13.10
N LYS A 253 2.33 -20.16 -13.90
CA LYS A 253 1.61 -21.43 -13.81
C LYS A 253 1.70 -22.08 -12.42
N ASN A 254 2.86 -22.00 -11.77
CA ASN A 254 3.04 -22.52 -10.41
C ASN A 254 2.20 -21.72 -9.39
N LEU A 255 2.05 -20.42 -9.56
CA LEU A 255 1.21 -19.59 -8.71
C LEU A 255 -0.27 -19.97 -8.83
N LEU A 256 -0.76 -20.13 -10.07
CA LEU A 256 -2.15 -20.57 -10.32
C LEU A 256 -2.41 -21.96 -9.72
N LYS A 257 -1.45 -22.88 -9.91
CA LYS A 257 -1.54 -24.23 -9.35
C LYS A 257 -1.59 -24.21 -7.82
N ALA A 258 -0.78 -23.36 -7.16
CA ALA A 258 -0.75 -23.24 -5.71
C ALA A 258 -2.12 -22.77 -5.17
N GLN A 259 -2.76 -21.75 -5.75
CA GLN A 259 -4.09 -21.31 -5.32
C GLN A 259 -5.13 -22.42 -5.45
N LYS A 260 -5.09 -23.19 -6.53
CA LYS A 260 -5.94 -24.36 -6.70
C LYS A 260 -5.69 -25.44 -5.63
N GLU A 261 -4.42 -25.66 -5.27
CA GLU A 261 -4.04 -26.61 -4.21
C GLU A 261 -4.49 -26.14 -2.82
N PHE A 262 -4.61 -24.82 -2.59
CA PHE A 262 -5.23 -24.29 -1.36
C PHE A 262 -6.75 -24.51 -1.32
N GLY A 263 -7.36 -24.88 -2.46
CA GLY A 263 -8.81 -25.04 -2.61
C GLY A 263 -9.53 -23.72 -2.88
N TRP A 264 -8.81 -22.71 -3.42
CA TRP A 264 -9.41 -21.42 -3.78
C TRP A 264 -9.91 -21.43 -5.22
N ASN A 265 -11.11 -20.85 -5.43
CA ASN A 265 -11.71 -20.65 -6.74
C ASN A 265 -11.12 -19.37 -7.36
N LEU A 266 -10.06 -19.56 -8.15
CA LEU A 266 -9.40 -18.45 -8.84
C LEU A 266 -10.17 -18.08 -10.10
N LEU A 267 -10.60 -16.84 -10.21
CA LEU A 267 -11.32 -16.28 -11.35
C LEU A 267 -10.38 -15.40 -12.19
N LEU A 268 -10.27 -15.72 -13.50
CA LEU A 268 -9.39 -15.04 -14.45
C LEU A 268 -10.22 -14.41 -15.58
N ASN A 269 -10.80 -13.23 -15.31
CA ASN A 269 -11.79 -12.59 -16.18
C ASN A 269 -13.01 -13.51 -16.43
N GLU A 270 -13.55 -14.01 -15.34
CA GLU A 270 -14.64 -15.01 -15.32
C GLU A 270 -15.66 -14.63 -14.25
N ASN A 271 -16.84 -15.20 -14.34
CA ASN A 271 -17.84 -15.14 -13.28
C ASN A 271 -18.24 -16.53 -12.81
N ASP A 272 -18.75 -16.60 -11.59
CA ASP A 272 -19.31 -17.79 -10.97
C ASP A 272 -20.60 -17.46 -10.24
N THR A 273 -21.35 -18.49 -9.86
CA THR A 273 -22.64 -18.37 -9.20
C THR A 273 -22.64 -19.11 -7.88
N ILE A 274 -22.94 -18.40 -6.80
CA ILE A 274 -23.18 -19.01 -5.49
C ILE A 274 -24.69 -19.19 -5.32
N SER A 275 -25.11 -20.37 -4.88
CA SER A 275 -26.51 -20.69 -4.64
C SER A 275 -26.74 -21.09 -3.21
N VAL A 276 -27.77 -20.50 -2.58
CA VAL A 276 -28.27 -20.83 -1.25
C VAL A 276 -29.78 -20.99 -1.33
N ASP A 277 -30.32 -22.14 -0.96
CA ASP A 277 -31.75 -22.47 -0.98
C ASP A 277 -32.44 -22.09 -2.29
N GLY A 278 -31.76 -22.32 -3.43
CA GLY A 278 -32.26 -22.06 -4.78
C GLY A 278 -32.10 -20.62 -5.29
N ASN A 279 -31.78 -19.67 -4.42
CA ASN A 279 -31.46 -18.30 -4.81
C ASN A 279 -29.98 -18.13 -5.13
N LYS A 280 -29.65 -17.14 -5.94
CA LYS A 280 -28.31 -17.01 -6.54
C LYS A 280 -27.77 -15.59 -6.39
N ILE A 281 -26.47 -15.50 -6.16
CA ILE A 281 -25.69 -14.27 -6.34
C ILE A 281 -24.56 -14.54 -7.32
N LYS A 282 -24.09 -13.49 -8.00
CA LYS A 282 -23.02 -13.57 -9.00
C LYS A 282 -21.72 -13.03 -8.45
N ILE A 283 -20.66 -13.79 -8.64
CA ILE A 283 -19.30 -13.38 -8.31
C ILE A 283 -18.55 -13.14 -9.60
N ILE A 284 -18.04 -11.93 -9.79
CA ILE A 284 -17.28 -11.53 -10.97
C ILE A 284 -15.82 -11.37 -10.54
N GLY A 285 -14.90 -12.09 -11.15
CA GLY A 285 -13.47 -11.99 -10.91
C GLY A 285 -12.74 -11.42 -12.11
N VAL A 286 -12.08 -10.29 -11.91
CA VAL A 286 -11.28 -9.62 -12.94
C VAL A 286 -9.80 -9.71 -12.57
N GLU A 287 -8.98 -10.14 -13.51
CA GLU A 287 -7.52 -10.09 -13.39
C GLU A 287 -7.04 -8.66 -13.15
N ASN A 288 -5.73 -8.46 -12.93
CA ASN A 288 -5.23 -7.12 -12.62
C ASN A 288 -5.62 -6.10 -13.69
N TRP A 289 -6.57 -5.24 -13.36
CA TRP A 289 -6.91 -4.06 -14.17
C TRP A 289 -6.05 -2.88 -13.73
N ALA A 290 -5.55 -2.11 -14.67
CA ALA A 290 -4.72 -0.97 -14.36
C ALA A 290 -4.95 0.19 -15.34
N SER A 291 -4.93 1.41 -14.84
CA SER A 291 -4.71 2.58 -15.68
C SER A 291 -3.24 2.61 -16.13
N SER A 292 -2.93 3.24 -17.22
CA SER A 292 -1.71 3.31 -18.05
C SER A 292 -0.30 3.03 -17.45
N ARG A 293 -0.15 2.86 -16.12
CA ARG A 293 1.15 2.69 -15.45
C ARG A 293 1.54 1.23 -15.16
N PHE A 294 0.57 0.33 -15.20
CA PHE A 294 0.76 -1.09 -14.89
C PHE A 294 0.31 -1.94 -16.06
N GLN A 295 0.76 -3.19 -16.09
CA GLN A 295 0.34 -4.14 -17.11
C GLN A 295 -1.16 -4.44 -16.97
N GLN A 296 -1.88 -4.35 -18.07
CA GLN A 296 -3.31 -4.60 -18.14
C GLN A 296 -3.56 -6.07 -18.48
N TYR A 297 -4.24 -6.78 -17.62
CA TYR A 297 -4.71 -8.15 -17.80
C TYR A 297 -6.24 -8.26 -17.62
N GLY A 298 -6.81 -7.34 -16.85
CA GLY A 298 -8.21 -7.33 -16.49
C GLY A 298 -9.12 -6.97 -17.66
N ASP A 299 -10.12 -7.81 -17.86
CA ASP A 299 -11.18 -7.67 -18.88
C ASP A 299 -12.56 -7.87 -18.21
N LEU A 300 -13.19 -6.75 -17.81
CA LEU A 300 -14.50 -6.79 -17.17
C LEU A 300 -15.61 -7.16 -18.16
N ASP A 301 -15.49 -6.79 -19.44
CA ASP A 301 -16.49 -7.15 -20.46
C ASP A 301 -16.58 -8.67 -20.61
N LYS A 302 -15.42 -9.34 -20.61
CA LYS A 302 -15.35 -10.81 -20.64
C LYS A 302 -15.90 -11.42 -19.35
N ALA A 303 -15.50 -10.89 -18.19
CA ALA A 303 -15.94 -11.41 -16.90
C ALA A 303 -17.44 -11.23 -16.66
N TYR A 304 -18.02 -10.18 -17.20
CA TYR A 304 -19.45 -9.85 -17.06
C TYR A 304 -20.35 -10.62 -18.04
N ASN A 305 -19.79 -11.24 -19.06
CA ASN A 305 -20.56 -11.89 -20.13
C ASN A 305 -21.51 -12.96 -19.56
N GLY A 306 -22.78 -12.92 -20.02
CA GLY A 306 -23.83 -13.87 -19.64
C GLY A 306 -24.53 -13.57 -18.33
N LEU A 307 -24.27 -12.41 -17.69
CA LEU A 307 -24.97 -11.95 -16.48
C LEU A 307 -26.21 -11.10 -16.86
N ASN A 308 -27.23 -11.17 -16.00
CA ASN A 308 -28.45 -10.37 -16.13
C ASN A 308 -28.41 -9.17 -15.19
N ASN A 309 -29.06 -8.07 -15.58
CA ASN A 309 -29.08 -6.84 -14.77
C ASN A 309 -29.77 -7.02 -13.39
N GLU A 310 -30.68 -7.98 -13.26
CA GLU A 310 -31.45 -8.26 -12.04
C GLU A 310 -30.66 -9.05 -10.99
N ASP A 311 -29.56 -9.72 -11.38
CA ASP A 311 -28.74 -10.49 -10.45
C ASP A 311 -28.03 -9.59 -9.45
N PHE A 312 -27.96 -9.98 -8.17
CA PHE A 312 -27.04 -9.37 -7.20
C PHE A 312 -25.60 -9.75 -7.53
N LYS A 313 -24.71 -8.76 -7.66
CA LYS A 313 -23.35 -8.94 -8.19
C LYS A 313 -22.29 -8.42 -7.23
N ILE A 314 -21.31 -9.28 -6.95
CA ILE A 314 -20.07 -8.91 -6.25
C ILE A 314 -18.91 -8.97 -7.23
N LEU A 315 -18.23 -7.85 -7.44
CA LEU A 315 -17.03 -7.76 -8.27
C LEU A 315 -15.78 -7.82 -7.41
N MET A 316 -14.86 -8.70 -7.78
CA MET A 316 -13.50 -8.75 -7.27
C MET A 316 -12.55 -8.13 -8.29
N THR A 317 -11.85 -7.09 -7.92
CA THR A 317 -10.81 -6.45 -8.74
C THR A 317 -9.72 -5.88 -7.83
N HIS A 318 -8.46 -6.18 -8.12
CA HIS A 318 -7.37 -5.81 -7.22
C HIS A 318 -7.23 -4.29 -7.05
N ASN A 319 -7.19 -3.54 -8.14
CA ASN A 319 -6.96 -2.10 -8.13
C ASN A 319 -8.25 -1.30 -8.01
N PRO A 320 -8.45 -0.48 -6.95
CA PRO A 320 -9.67 0.28 -6.74
C PRO A 320 -9.95 1.37 -7.80
N SER A 321 -8.93 1.78 -8.57
CA SER A 321 -9.13 2.73 -9.67
C SER A 321 -10.07 2.19 -10.76
N HIS A 322 -10.22 0.88 -10.87
CA HIS A 322 -11.13 0.22 -11.81
C HIS A 322 -12.58 0.66 -11.57
N TRP A 323 -12.97 0.83 -10.31
CA TRP A 323 -14.32 1.24 -9.92
C TRP A 323 -14.72 2.58 -10.54
N ASN A 324 -13.88 3.62 -10.36
CA ASN A 324 -14.16 4.94 -10.96
C ASN A 324 -13.96 4.99 -12.48
N ALA A 325 -13.05 4.16 -13.01
CA ALA A 325 -12.68 4.26 -14.42
C ALA A 325 -13.64 3.53 -15.34
N LYS A 326 -14.34 2.51 -14.82
CA LYS A 326 -15.20 1.66 -15.67
C LYS A 326 -16.48 1.21 -14.97
N VAL A 327 -16.42 0.78 -13.71
CA VAL A 327 -17.55 0.14 -13.03
C VAL A 327 -18.72 1.10 -12.86
N THR A 328 -18.48 2.28 -12.29
CA THR A 328 -19.55 3.26 -11.98
C THR A 328 -20.25 3.82 -13.22
N ASP A 329 -19.59 3.82 -14.37
CA ASP A 329 -20.14 4.41 -15.61
C ASP A 329 -20.78 3.37 -16.51
N ALA A 330 -20.17 2.17 -16.63
CA ALA A 330 -20.57 1.18 -17.63
C ALA A 330 -21.28 -0.04 -17.03
N TYR A 331 -21.15 -0.29 -15.71
CA TYR A 331 -21.68 -1.47 -15.01
C TYR A 331 -22.38 -1.04 -13.71
N ASN A 332 -23.38 -0.17 -13.86
CA ASN A 332 -24.10 0.44 -12.75
C ASN A 332 -25.01 -0.52 -11.95
N ASP A 333 -25.09 -1.78 -12.36
CA ASP A 333 -25.80 -2.88 -11.73
C ASP A 333 -24.87 -3.84 -10.97
N ILE A 334 -23.57 -3.51 -10.82
CA ILE A 334 -22.67 -4.17 -9.88
C ILE A 334 -22.88 -3.56 -8.50
N ASP A 335 -23.34 -4.36 -7.55
CA ASP A 335 -23.77 -3.88 -6.23
C ASP A 335 -22.59 -3.61 -5.30
N LEU A 336 -21.64 -4.55 -5.22
CA LEU A 336 -20.49 -4.49 -4.35
C LEU A 336 -19.19 -4.78 -5.11
N THR A 337 -18.21 -3.91 -4.98
CA THR A 337 -16.84 -4.13 -5.48
C THR A 337 -15.89 -4.33 -4.31
N LEU A 338 -15.02 -5.32 -4.40
CA LEU A 338 -13.97 -5.61 -3.42
C LEU A 338 -12.59 -5.39 -4.04
N SER A 339 -11.75 -4.61 -3.38
CA SER A 339 -10.41 -4.25 -3.88
C SER A 339 -9.37 -4.20 -2.76
N GLY A 340 -8.08 -4.21 -3.11
CA GLY A 340 -6.94 -4.04 -2.23
C GLY A 340 -5.94 -3.01 -2.74
N HIS A 341 -4.70 -3.47 -3.04
CA HIS A 341 -3.66 -2.77 -3.78
C HIS A 341 -3.01 -1.57 -3.07
N THR A 342 -3.76 -0.72 -2.41
CA THR A 342 -3.26 0.57 -1.92
C THR A 342 -2.43 0.44 -0.65
N HIS A 343 -2.67 -0.59 0.15
CA HIS A 343 -2.19 -0.76 1.53
C HIS A 343 -2.42 0.47 2.43
N GLY A 344 -3.18 1.48 1.97
CA GLY A 344 -3.20 2.81 2.56
C GLY A 344 -1.80 3.43 2.67
N LEU A 345 -0.88 3.07 1.75
CA LEU A 345 0.55 3.36 1.77
C LEU A 345 1.25 2.87 3.05
N GLN A 346 0.60 2.03 3.87
CA GLN A 346 1.09 1.57 5.19
C GLN A 346 1.44 2.72 6.16
N TYR A 347 1.04 3.96 5.83
CA TYR A 347 1.38 5.17 6.55
C TYR A 347 0.22 6.16 6.57
N GLY A 348 -0.21 6.56 7.76
CA GLY A 348 -1.32 7.50 7.91
C GLY A 348 -1.93 7.51 9.29
N ILE A 349 -3.17 7.95 9.37
CA ILE A 349 -4.00 7.96 10.58
C ILE A 349 -5.33 7.29 10.21
N ASP A 350 -5.76 6.31 11.02
CA ASP A 350 -7.03 5.60 10.90
C ASP A 350 -7.65 5.41 12.29
N ILE A 351 -8.42 6.41 12.73
CA ILE A 351 -9.05 6.44 14.06
C ILE A 351 -10.53 6.74 13.91
N GLY A 352 -11.36 5.75 14.19
CA GLY A 352 -12.81 5.86 13.97
C GLY A 352 -13.15 6.12 12.52
N ASP A 353 -13.87 7.22 12.24
CA ASP A 353 -14.22 7.62 10.86
C ASP A 353 -13.18 8.58 10.23
N PHE A 354 -12.22 9.04 11.02
CA PHE A 354 -11.16 9.92 10.52
C PHE A 354 -10.01 9.12 9.94
N ARG A 355 -9.82 9.27 8.62
CA ARG A 355 -8.78 8.58 7.86
C ARG A 355 -8.00 9.52 6.96
N VAL A 356 -6.69 9.50 7.10
CA VAL A 356 -5.77 10.28 6.26
C VAL A 356 -4.52 9.47 5.96
N SER A 357 -4.21 9.36 4.67
CA SER A 357 -2.95 8.80 4.18
C SER A 357 -2.48 9.60 2.96
N PRO A 358 -1.18 9.73 2.71
CA PRO A 358 -0.68 10.33 1.47
C PRO A 358 -1.16 9.60 0.21
N VAL A 359 -1.55 8.34 0.30
CA VAL A 359 -2.08 7.53 -0.82
C VAL A 359 -3.33 8.16 -1.45
N ARG A 360 -4.09 8.97 -0.70
CA ARG A 360 -5.26 9.70 -1.21
C ARG A 360 -4.96 10.64 -2.38
N LEU A 361 -3.69 11.02 -2.55
CA LEU A 361 -3.26 11.84 -3.69
C LEU A 361 -3.23 11.04 -5.00
N ALA A 362 -3.12 9.71 -4.90
CA ALA A 362 -3.10 8.80 -6.06
C ALA A 362 -4.43 8.05 -6.23
N TYR A 363 -5.10 7.70 -5.13
CA TYR A 363 -6.33 6.89 -5.12
C TYR A 363 -7.42 7.61 -4.36
N LYS A 364 -8.57 7.87 -5.02
CA LYS A 364 -9.74 8.47 -4.37
C LYS A 364 -10.32 7.51 -3.32
N GLN A 365 -10.52 6.26 -3.71
CA GLN A 365 -10.89 5.16 -2.82
C GLN A 365 -9.62 4.39 -2.45
N TRP A 366 -9.23 4.44 -1.18
CA TRP A 366 -7.97 3.86 -0.76
C TRP A 366 -8.07 2.98 0.49
N ALA A 367 -9.15 3.05 1.24
CA ALA A 367 -9.40 2.21 2.41
C ALA A 367 -10.85 2.30 2.87
N ASP A 368 -11.45 1.17 3.32
CA ASP A 368 -12.81 1.07 3.85
C ASP A 368 -13.90 1.19 2.76
N LEU A 369 -15.14 1.44 3.19
CA LEU A 369 -16.34 1.46 2.36
C LEU A 369 -16.60 2.85 1.75
N TYR A 370 -16.90 2.87 0.47
CA TYR A 370 -17.40 4.04 -0.25
C TYR A 370 -18.68 3.68 -0.99
N GLU A 371 -19.52 4.69 -1.22
CA GLU A 371 -20.79 4.54 -1.93
C GLU A 371 -20.90 5.61 -3.02
N LEU A 372 -21.45 5.20 -4.15
CA LEU A 372 -21.87 6.09 -5.23
C LEU A 372 -23.07 5.45 -5.95
N ASN A 373 -24.21 6.16 -5.98
CA ASN A 373 -25.42 5.73 -6.69
C ASN A 373 -25.90 4.30 -6.32
N LYS A 374 -25.86 3.95 -5.02
CA LYS A 374 -26.16 2.61 -4.49
C LYS A 374 -25.17 1.50 -4.88
N GLN A 375 -24.10 1.82 -5.56
CA GLN A 375 -22.96 0.93 -5.75
C GLN A 375 -21.95 1.13 -4.61
N TYR A 376 -21.43 0.04 -4.11
CA TYR A 376 -20.45 0.08 -3.02
C TYR A 376 -19.09 -0.42 -3.50
N ILE A 377 -18.02 0.18 -2.99
CA ILE A 377 -16.68 -0.39 -3.05
C ILE A 377 -16.08 -0.47 -1.65
N TYR A 378 -15.54 -1.61 -1.31
CA TYR A 378 -14.70 -1.79 -0.13
C TYR A 378 -13.24 -1.95 -0.55
N VAL A 379 -12.34 -1.13 0.02
CA VAL A 379 -10.89 -1.21 -0.24
C VAL A 379 -10.19 -1.69 1.02
N ASN A 380 -9.66 -2.92 0.97
CA ASN A 380 -8.91 -3.54 2.07
C ASN A 380 -7.48 -2.97 2.16
N ARG A 381 -6.97 -2.77 3.37
CA ARG A 381 -5.63 -2.22 3.63
C ARG A 381 -4.50 -3.23 3.54
N GLY A 382 -4.82 -4.46 3.12
CA GLY A 382 -3.88 -5.57 2.99
C GLY A 382 -3.61 -6.32 4.29
N PHE A 383 -3.50 -7.63 4.17
CA PHE A 383 -3.12 -8.54 5.25
C PHE A 383 -1.61 -8.49 5.52
N GLY A 384 -0.80 -8.46 4.48
CA GLY A 384 0.65 -8.36 4.58
C GLY A 384 1.19 -6.94 4.42
N PHE A 385 2.37 -6.83 3.86
CA PHE A 385 3.03 -5.55 3.59
C PHE A 385 3.98 -5.66 2.39
N MET A 386 4.23 -4.53 1.73
CA MET A 386 5.13 -4.46 0.58
C MET A 386 6.02 -3.23 0.64
N GLY A 387 7.29 -3.39 0.25
CA GLY A 387 8.27 -2.30 0.17
C GLY A 387 8.73 -1.79 1.54
N TYR A 388 7.92 -1.01 2.22
CA TYR A 388 8.21 -0.55 3.58
C TYR A 388 7.91 -1.66 4.60
N PRO A 389 8.92 -2.14 5.40
CA PRO A 389 8.72 -3.25 6.32
C PRO A 389 8.14 -2.79 7.67
N GLY A 390 7.16 -1.90 7.62
CA GLY A 390 6.49 -1.31 8.78
C GLY A 390 5.09 -0.84 8.43
N ARG A 391 4.32 -0.52 9.46
CA ARG A 391 3.01 0.14 9.34
C ARG A 391 2.89 1.24 10.40
N VAL A 392 2.43 2.40 10.00
CA VAL A 392 2.22 3.56 10.89
C VAL A 392 0.77 4.01 10.76
N GLY A 393 -0.04 3.73 11.77
CA GLY A 393 -1.45 4.13 11.85
C GLY A 393 -2.40 3.41 10.87
N ILE A 394 -1.89 2.80 9.79
CA ILE A 394 -2.66 1.97 8.86
C ILE A 394 -2.24 0.52 9.08
N LEU A 395 -2.97 -0.19 9.95
CA LEU A 395 -2.66 -1.55 10.38
C LEU A 395 -3.15 -2.60 9.38
N PRO A 396 -2.62 -3.85 9.41
CA PRO A 396 -3.09 -4.94 8.57
C PRO A 396 -4.55 -5.25 8.85
N GLU A 397 -5.29 -5.62 7.81
CA GLU A 397 -6.75 -5.71 7.88
C GLU A 397 -7.29 -7.08 7.48
N ILE A 398 -8.26 -7.53 8.28
CA ILE A 398 -9.22 -8.58 7.97
C ILE A 398 -10.59 -7.89 7.95
N THR A 399 -11.26 -7.88 6.81
CA THR A 399 -12.57 -7.23 6.68
C THR A 399 -13.69 -8.24 6.83
N ILE A 400 -14.73 -7.91 7.59
CA ILE A 400 -15.97 -8.65 7.63
C ILE A 400 -17.10 -7.73 7.17
N LEU A 401 -17.76 -8.11 6.10
CA LEU A 401 -18.97 -7.46 5.60
C LEU A 401 -20.17 -8.35 5.92
N GLU A 402 -21.14 -7.82 6.63
CA GLU A 402 -22.45 -8.44 6.81
C GLU A 402 -23.39 -7.81 5.77
N LEU A 403 -23.83 -8.61 4.82
CA LEU A 403 -24.75 -8.15 3.77
C LEU A 403 -26.18 -8.28 4.27
N LYS A 404 -26.98 -7.22 4.12
CA LYS A 404 -28.36 -7.14 4.57
C LYS A 404 -29.30 -6.86 3.42
N LYS A 405 -30.45 -7.49 3.45
CA LYS A 405 -31.60 -7.10 2.63
C LYS A 405 -32.21 -5.83 3.22
N SER A 406 -32.37 -4.77 2.41
CA SER A 406 -33.08 -3.54 2.81
C SER A 406 -34.58 -3.74 2.93
#